data_d161ac89d0a27b33f431d154c0fd0d98
#
_entry.id   d161ac89d0a27b33f431d154c0fd0d98
#
_cell.length_a   1.000
_cell.length_b   1.000
_cell.length_c   1.000
_cell.angle_alpha   90.00
_cell.angle_beta   90.00
_cell.angle_gamma   90.00
#
_symmetry.space_group_name_H-M   'P 1'
#
loop_
_entity.id
_entity.type
_entity.pdbx_description
1 polymer ?
#
loop_
_entity_poly.entity_id
_entity_poly.type
_entity_poly.pdbx_seq_one_letter_code
_entity_poly.pdbx_strand_id
1 'polypeptide(L)'
;KTNGITFRRWLLHCDPELTALFESLIGDGFKKDATELEKLGAFVNDETVLQKILDVKNAKKAELKDYLAKTQGIELNENSIYDIQIKRLHEYKRQQMNALYVIHKYFEIKAGKKPARPITVIFGAKAAPAYVIAKDIIHLILCLQELISKDPEVSPYLKVVMVENYNVTLAEKLIPAADIHEQISLASKEASGTSNMKFMLNGALAIGTMDGANVEMHQFVGDDNIYIFG
;
A
#
# COMPACT_ATOMS: atom_id res chain seq x y z
N LYS A 1 -15.95 -4.22 -18.13
CA LYS A 1 -16.18 -4.41 -16.69
C LYS A 1 -14.91 -4.86 -16.01
N THR A 2 -14.66 -4.33 -14.81
CA THR A 2 -13.51 -4.69 -13.98
C THR A 2 -13.84 -5.92 -13.11
N ASN A 3 -12.81 -6.50 -12.50
CA ASN A 3 -12.96 -7.49 -11.45
C ASN A 3 -13.51 -6.82 -10.18
N GLY A 4 -13.95 -7.63 -9.23
CA GLY A 4 -14.31 -7.18 -7.87
C GLY A 4 -13.45 -7.83 -6.80
N ILE A 5 -13.71 -7.43 -5.56
CA ILE A 5 -13.08 -8.01 -4.37
C ILE A 5 -14.16 -8.49 -3.40
N THR A 6 -13.82 -9.48 -2.59
CA THR A 6 -14.68 -9.90 -1.47
C THR A 6 -14.42 -8.98 -0.28
N PHE A 7 -15.28 -7.98 -0.09
CA PHE A 7 -15.06 -7.00 0.98
C PHE A 7 -15.09 -7.62 2.38
N ARG A 8 -15.81 -8.74 2.57
CA ARG A 8 -15.77 -9.49 3.84
C ARG A 8 -14.34 -9.90 4.24
N ARG A 9 -13.54 -10.36 3.28
CA ARG A 9 -12.13 -10.67 3.54
C ARG A 9 -11.31 -9.40 3.74
N TRP A 10 -11.47 -8.43 2.82
CA TRP A 10 -10.59 -7.28 2.70
C TRP A 10 -11.00 -6.08 3.55
N LEU A 11 -12.02 -6.24 4.38
CA LEU A 11 -12.39 -5.32 5.44
C LEU A 11 -12.71 -6.10 6.74
N LEU A 12 -13.81 -6.88 6.75
CA LEU A 12 -14.32 -7.50 7.99
C LEU A 12 -13.32 -8.45 8.64
N HIS A 13 -12.55 -9.20 7.84
CA HIS A 13 -11.59 -10.18 8.34
C HIS A 13 -10.21 -9.59 8.60
N CYS A 14 -9.65 -8.82 7.64
CA CYS A 14 -8.28 -8.34 7.77
C CYS A 14 -8.14 -7.06 8.62
N ASP A 15 -9.24 -6.31 8.81
CA ASP A 15 -9.26 -5.07 9.61
C ASP A 15 -10.51 -5.01 10.51
N PRO A 16 -10.58 -5.90 11.53
CA PRO A 16 -11.74 -5.96 12.42
C PRO A 16 -11.91 -4.69 13.26
N GLU A 17 -10.85 -3.97 13.59
CA GLU A 17 -10.91 -2.71 14.32
C GLU A 17 -11.53 -1.59 13.48
N LEU A 18 -11.17 -1.48 12.21
CA LEU A 18 -11.81 -0.54 11.27
C LEU A 18 -13.27 -0.92 11.07
N THR A 19 -13.58 -2.22 10.96
CA THR A 19 -14.94 -2.74 10.86
C THR A 19 -15.77 -2.34 12.07
N ALA A 20 -15.25 -2.51 13.29
CA ALA A 20 -15.95 -2.15 14.53
C ALA A 20 -16.17 -0.64 14.63
N LEU A 21 -15.20 0.17 14.19
CA LEU A 21 -15.37 1.62 14.12
C LEU A 21 -16.50 1.99 13.17
N PHE A 22 -16.53 1.45 11.95
CA PHE A 22 -17.60 1.71 10.99
C PHE A 22 -18.96 1.27 11.53
N GLU A 23 -19.04 0.10 12.16
CA GLU A 23 -20.26 -0.39 12.81
C GLU A 23 -20.79 0.58 13.89
N SER A 24 -19.88 1.16 14.67
CA SER A 24 -20.25 2.15 15.69
C SER A 24 -20.78 3.47 15.10
N LEU A 25 -20.40 3.82 13.88
CA LEU A 25 -20.77 5.07 13.21
C LEU A 25 -22.04 4.95 12.36
N ILE A 26 -22.17 3.85 11.62
CA ILE A 26 -23.24 3.69 10.61
C ILE A 26 -24.11 2.43 10.77
N GLY A 27 -23.87 1.65 11.84
CA GLY A 27 -24.56 0.37 12.07
C GLY A 27 -23.96 -0.76 11.24
N ASP A 28 -24.54 -1.96 11.31
CA ASP A 28 -24.01 -3.19 10.72
C ASP A 28 -24.52 -3.51 9.30
N GLY A 29 -25.39 -2.68 8.75
CA GLY A 29 -26.03 -2.89 7.44
C GLY A 29 -25.03 -3.04 6.30
N PHE A 30 -23.92 -2.29 6.34
CA PHE A 30 -22.86 -2.38 5.34
C PHE A 30 -22.23 -3.78 5.21
N LYS A 31 -22.36 -4.63 6.23
CA LYS A 31 -21.89 -6.02 6.18
C LYS A 31 -22.66 -6.87 5.16
N LYS A 32 -23.88 -6.45 4.82
CA LYS A 32 -24.77 -7.08 3.83
C LYS A 32 -24.79 -6.29 2.52
N ASP A 33 -24.83 -4.97 2.63
CA ASP A 33 -24.85 -4.04 1.50
C ASP A 33 -23.70 -3.04 1.63
N ALA A 34 -22.63 -3.24 0.87
CA ALA A 34 -21.43 -2.39 0.91
C ALA A 34 -21.69 -0.94 0.49
N THR A 35 -22.81 -0.65 -0.21
CA THR A 35 -23.16 0.73 -0.58
C THR A 35 -23.48 1.60 0.65
N GLU A 36 -23.85 0.98 1.78
CA GLU A 36 -24.05 1.70 3.04
C GLU A 36 -22.78 2.36 3.60
N LEU A 37 -21.60 1.95 3.14
CA LEU A 37 -20.34 2.65 3.48
C LEU A 37 -20.35 4.12 3.05
N GLU A 38 -21.17 4.52 2.08
CA GLU A 38 -21.33 5.92 1.68
C GLU A 38 -21.79 6.81 2.85
N LYS A 39 -22.49 6.23 3.86
CA LYS A 39 -22.89 6.96 5.06
C LYS A 39 -21.70 7.51 5.86
N LEU A 40 -20.50 6.94 5.71
CA LEU A 40 -19.27 7.45 6.31
C LEU A 40 -18.93 8.87 5.82
N GLY A 41 -19.44 9.27 4.65
CA GLY A 41 -19.31 10.62 4.13
C GLY A 41 -19.79 11.72 5.08
N ALA A 42 -20.72 11.40 6.01
CA ALA A 42 -21.16 12.34 7.05
C ALA A 42 -20.06 12.72 8.06
N PHE A 43 -18.98 11.95 8.14
CA PHE A 43 -17.91 12.10 9.14
C PHE A 43 -16.59 12.62 8.57
N VAL A 44 -16.55 13.04 7.30
CA VAL A 44 -15.30 13.45 6.62
C VAL A 44 -14.60 14.66 7.27
N ASN A 45 -15.36 15.47 8.04
CA ASN A 45 -14.83 16.64 8.76
C ASN A 45 -14.90 16.45 10.29
N ASP A 46 -15.21 15.26 10.78
CA ASP A 46 -15.25 14.97 12.23
C ASP A 46 -13.85 14.56 12.70
N GLU A 47 -13.14 15.50 13.31
CA GLU A 47 -11.77 15.29 13.80
C GLU A 47 -11.67 14.11 14.77
N THR A 48 -12.71 13.85 15.57
CA THR A 48 -12.72 12.72 16.51
C THR A 48 -12.78 11.39 15.76
N VAL A 49 -13.57 11.31 14.70
CA VAL A 49 -13.65 10.12 13.84
C VAL A 49 -12.36 9.94 13.05
N LEU A 50 -11.82 11.01 12.47
CA LEU A 50 -10.56 10.97 11.74
C LEU A 50 -9.41 10.50 12.63
N GLN A 51 -9.35 10.96 13.89
CA GLN A 51 -8.35 10.49 14.85
C GLN A 51 -8.51 8.99 15.15
N LYS A 52 -9.72 8.48 15.32
CA LYS A 52 -9.97 7.04 15.54
C LYS A 52 -9.53 6.20 14.33
N ILE A 53 -9.77 6.68 13.10
CA ILE A 53 -9.28 6.00 11.88
C ILE A 53 -7.75 5.96 11.87
N LEU A 54 -7.10 7.05 12.23
CA LEU A 54 -5.64 7.12 12.34
C LEU A 54 -5.10 6.18 13.42
N ASP A 55 -5.77 6.09 14.57
CA ASP A 55 -5.39 5.18 15.66
C ASP A 55 -5.48 3.71 15.21
N VAL A 56 -6.53 3.32 14.47
CA VAL A 56 -6.64 1.99 13.86
C VAL A 56 -5.48 1.76 12.89
N LYS A 57 -5.18 2.72 12.01
CA LYS A 57 -4.06 2.62 11.06
C LYS A 57 -2.74 2.40 11.80
N ASN A 58 -2.46 3.17 12.85
CA ASN A 58 -1.25 3.05 13.64
C ASN A 58 -1.16 1.68 14.34
N ALA A 59 -2.28 1.16 14.85
CA ALA A 59 -2.33 -0.19 15.41
C ALA A 59 -1.98 -1.26 14.36
N LYS A 60 -2.52 -1.15 13.14
CA LYS A 60 -2.20 -2.08 12.04
C LYS A 60 -0.73 -2.00 11.60
N LYS A 61 -0.13 -0.83 11.66
CA LYS A 61 1.31 -0.66 11.38
C LYS A 61 2.17 -1.33 12.47
N ALA A 62 1.78 -1.20 13.73
CA ALA A 62 2.45 -1.89 14.83
C ALA A 62 2.30 -3.42 14.72
N GLU A 63 1.11 -3.94 14.42
CA GLU A 63 0.89 -5.37 14.16
C GLU A 63 1.76 -5.90 13.01
N LEU A 64 1.84 -5.16 11.90
CA LEU A 64 2.68 -5.56 10.76
C LEU A 64 4.16 -5.56 11.13
N LYS A 65 4.64 -4.56 11.87
CA LYS A 65 6.01 -4.48 12.40
C LYS A 65 6.35 -5.72 13.21
N ASP A 66 5.53 -6.07 14.19
CA ASP A 66 5.75 -7.23 15.06
C ASP A 66 5.69 -8.54 14.26
N TYR A 67 4.77 -8.64 13.32
CA TYR A 67 4.64 -9.82 12.46
C TYR A 67 5.89 -10.02 11.59
N LEU A 68 6.39 -8.98 10.94
CA LEU A 68 7.56 -9.07 10.06
C LEU A 68 8.86 -9.27 10.85
N ALA A 69 9.00 -8.64 12.01
CA ALA A 69 10.13 -8.89 12.91
C ALA A 69 10.18 -10.37 13.33
N LYS A 70 9.04 -10.93 13.73
CA LYS A 70 8.95 -12.32 14.19
C LYS A 70 9.15 -13.35 13.07
N THR A 71 8.61 -13.10 11.87
CA THR A 71 8.55 -14.10 10.81
C THR A 71 9.67 -14.01 9.78
N GLN A 72 10.23 -12.80 9.60
CA GLN A 72 11.24 -12.52 8.56
C GLN A 72 12.46 -11.76 9.09
N GLY A 73 12.52 -11.41 10.38
CA GLY A 73 13.62 -10.62 10.94
C GLY A 73 13.68 -9.18 10.41
N ILE A 74 12.55 -8.66 9.91
CA ILE A 74 12.48 -7.31 9.30
C ILE A 74 11.99 -6.32 10.36
N GLU A 75 12.85 -5.39 10.74
CA GLU A 75 12.51 -4.29 11.64
C GLU A 75 11.86 -3.13 10.86
N LEU A 76 10.67 -2.70 11.25
CA LEU A 76 9.97 -1.55 10.68
C LEU A 76 9.87 -0.41 11.69
N ASN A 77 9.81 0.83 11.18
CA ASN A 77 9.45 2.01 11.96
C ASN A 77 7.96 2.33 11.71
N GLU A 78 7.10 2.07 12.68
CA GLU A 78 5.66 2.31 12.57
C GLU A 78 5.29 3.80 12.37
N ASN A 79 6.20 4.73 12.72
CA ASN A 79 6.00 6.15 12.49
C ASN A 79 6.37 6.61 11.06
N SER A 80 6.95 5.73 10.24
CA SER A 80 7.24 6.04 8.83
C SER A 80 5.98 5.96 7.98
N ILE A 81 5.99 6.61 6.82
CA ILE A 81 4.96 6.40 5.79
C ILE A 81 5.22 5.04 5.14
N TYR A 82 4.21 4.15 5.13
CA TYR A 82 4.29 2.86 4.46
C TYR A 82 3.75 2.98 3.04
N ASP A 83 4.67 2.99 2.08
CA ASP A 83 4.38 2.94 0.65
C ASP A 83 4.51 1.49 0.18
N ILE A 84 3.40 0.88 -0.25
CA ILE A 84 3.32 -0.57 -0.47
C ILE A 84 2.97 -0.93 -1.91
N GLN A 85 3.86 -1.69 -2.55
CA GLN A 85 3.63 -2.29 -3.86
C GLN A 85 3.75 -3.82 -3.79
N ILE A 86 2.62 -4.50 -3.61
CA ILE A 86 2.54 -5.96 -3.48
C ILE A 86 1.70 -6.59 -4.59
N LYS A 87 2.37 -7.26 -5.50
CA LYS A 87 1.77 -7.93 -6.67
C LYS A 87 2.80 -8.83 -7.36
N ARG A 88 2.36 -9.76 -8.22
CA ARG A 88 3.30 -10.51 -9.07
C ARG A 88 4.22 -9.54 -9.80
N LEU A 89 5.51 -9.88 -9.86
CA LEU A 89 6.44 -9.05 -10.58
C LEU A 89 6.24 -9.21 -12.09
N HIS A 90 6.08 -8.10 -12.77
CA HIS A 90 5.96 -8.04 -14.20
C HIS A 90 6.39 -6.66 -14.72
N GLU A 91 7.07 -6.60 -15.87
CA GLU A 91 7.57 -5.34 -16.43
C GLU A 91 6.44 -4.29 -16.55
N TYR A 92 5.25 -4.67 -17.05
CA TYR A 92 4.15 -3.73 -17.20
C TYR A 92 3.58 -3.19 -15.87
N LYS A 93 3.78 -3.88 -14.75
CA LYS A 93 3.38 -3.41 -13.41
C LYS A 93 4.32 -2.37 -12.85
N ARG A 94 5.46 -2.18 -13.48
CA ARG A 94 6.43 -1.10 -13.27
C ARG A 94 7.03 -1.03 -11.85
N GLN A 95 7.23 -2.18 -11.19
CA GLN A 95 8.01 -2.21 -9.94
C GLN A 95 9.41 -1.61 -10.12
N GLN A 96 9.98 -1.77 -11.33
CA GLN A 96 11.24 -1.11 -11.68
C GLN A 96 11.12 0.42 -11.61
N MET A 97 10.01 1.01 -12.06
CA MET A 97 9.80 2.46 -11.97
C MET A 97 9.74 2.93 -10.52
N ASN A 98 9.08 2.17 -9.64
CA ASN A 98 9.09 2.47 -8.21
C ASN A 98 10.51 2.32 -7.61
N ALA A 99 11.28 1.32 -8.02
CA ALA A 99 12.69 1.21 -7.63
C ALA A 99 13.53 2.43 -8.09
N LEU A 100 13.29 2.95 -9.30
CA LEU A 100 13.92 4.19 -9.78
C LEU A 100 13.49 5.42 -8.94
N TYR A 101 12.24 5.48 -8.51
CA TYR A 101 11.80 6.51 -7.58
C TYR A 101 12.52 6.42 -6.22
N VAL A 102 12.74 5.22 -5.71
CA VAL A 102 13.56 4.99 -4.50
C VAL A 102 14.98 5.53 -4.70
N ILE A 103 15.61 5.27 -5.84
CA ILE A 103 16.94 5.80 -6.18
C ILE A 103 16.91 7.33 -6.22
N HIS A 104 15.88 7.92 -6.82
CA HIS A 104 15.71 9.36 -6.83
C HIS A 104 15.62 9.93 -5.40
N LYS A 105 14.80 9.33 -4.54
CA LYS A 105 14.69 9.71 -3.11
C LYS A 105 16.00 9.57 -2.35
N TYR A 106 16.76 8.51 -2.61
CA TYR A 106 18.10 8.35 -2.04
C TYR A 106 18.98 9.55 -2.34
N PHE A 107 19.06 9.98 -3.61
CA PHE A 107 19.86 11.14 -4.01
C PHE A 107 19.31 12.47 -3.50
N GLU A 108 18.00 12.64 -3.39
CA GLU A 108 17.41 13.83 -2.76
C GLU A 108 17.84 13.96 -1.29
N ILE A 109 17.81 12.85 -0.54
CA ILE A 109 18.24 12.83 0.88
C ILE A 109 19.72 13.12 0.97
N LYS A 110 20.56 12.52 0.12
CA LYS A 110 22.02 12.82 0.04
C LYS A 110 22.28 14.30 -0.30
N ALA A 111 21.41 14.93 -1.07
CA ALA A 111 21.47 16.36 -1.38
C ALA A 111 20.87 17.26 -0.26
N GLY A 112 20.50 16.68 0.89
CA GLY A 112 19.97 17.41 2.04
C GLY A 112 18.44 17.60 2.05
N LYS A 113 17.71 17.12 1.05
CA LYS A 113 16.23 17.19 1.00
C LYS A 113 15.61 16.05 1.79
N LYS A 114 15.58 16.19 3.10
CA LYS A 114 15.06 15.16 4.02
C LYS A 114 13.54 15.24 4.08
N PRO A 115 12.81 14.09 4.01
CA PRO A 115 11.37 14.08 4.19
C PRO A 115 10.99 14.42 5.65
N ALA A 116 9.85 15.05 5.86
CA ALA A 116 9.34 15.40 7.18
C ALA A 116 9.02 14.16 8.05
N ARG A 117 8.62 13.07 7.41
CA ARG A 117 8.42 11.75 8.03
C ARG A 117 9.27 10.73 7.27
N PRO A 118 9.88 9.74 7.95
CA PRO A 118 10.57 8.65 7.28
C PRO A 118 9.61 7.91 6.33
N ILE A 119 10.16 7.35 5.25
CA ILE A 119 9.43 6.58 4.26
C ILE A 119 9.93 5.14 4.28
N THR A 120 9.03 4.19 4.35
CA THR A 120 9.32 2.76 4.20
C THR A 120 8.61 2.24 2.96
N VAL A 121 9.38 1.93 1.92
CA VAL A 121 8.85 1.34 0.68
C VAL A 121 8.88 -0.18 0.81
N ILE A 122 7.71 -0.80 0.78
CA ILE A 122 7.56 -2.24 0.96
C ILE A 122 7.15 -2.89 -0.35
N PHE A 123 8.04 -3.71 -0.89
CA PHE A 123 7.77 -4.56 -2.05
C PHE A 123 7.40 -5.97 -1.61
N GLY A 124 6.44 -6.56 -2.31
CA GLY A 124 6.15 -7.98 -2.19
C GLY A 124 5.80 -8.54 -3.57
N ALA A 125 6.60 -9.50 -4.05
CA ALA A 125 6.43 -10.03 -5.39
C ALA A 125 6.94 -11.47 -5.50
N LYS A 126 6.45 -12.15 -6.53
CA LYS A 126 6.99 -13.44 -7.01
C LYS A 126 7.17 -13.34 -8.51
N ALA A 127 8.30 -13.83 -9.01
CA ALA A 127 8.59 -13.96 -10.42
C ALA A 127 8.44 -15.41 -10.88
N ALA A 128 7.97 -15.62 -12.11
CA ALA A 128 8.02 -16.94 -12.73
C ALA A 128 9.49 -17.39 -12.89
N PRO A 129 9.81 -18.67 -12.72
CA PRO A 129 11.21 -19.16 -12.74
C PRO A 129 11.97 -18.80 -14.01
N ALA A 130 11.32 -18.80 -15.18
CA ALA A 130 11.92 -18.49 -16.47
C ALA A 130 11.94 -16.98 -16.79
N TYR A 131 11.33 -16.12 -15.96
CA TYR A 131 11.24 -14.69 -16.24
C TYR A 131 12.47 -13.97 -15.68
N VAL A 132 13.56 -13.95 -16.43
CA VAL A 132 14.87 -13.45 -16.01
C VAL A 132 14.79 -11.99 -15.57
N ILE A 133 14.25 -11.09 -16.41
CA ILE A 133 14.14 -9.65 -16.11
C ILE A 133 13.36 -9.40 -14.82
N ALA A 134 12.32 -10.19 -14.54
CA ALA A 134 11.57 -10.07 -13.29
C ALA A 134 12.46 -10.40 -12.07
N LYS A 135 13.33 -11.39 -12.19
CA LYS A 135 14.30 -11.73 -11.12
C LYS A 135 15.37 -10.65 -10.97
N ASP A 136 15.81 -10.05 -12.07
CA ASP A 136 16.77 -8.94 -12.05
C ASP A 136 16.17 -7.71 -11.35
N ILE A 137 14.88 -7.43 -11.54
CA ILE A 137 14.18 -6.35 -10.83
C ILE A 137 14.09 -6.66 -9.32
N ILE A 138 13.80 -7.90 -8.94
CA ILE A 138 13.85 -8.30 -7.52
C ILE A 138 15.25 -8.10 -6.96
N HIS A 139 16.29 -8.51 -7.69
CA HIS A 139 17.67 -8.33 -7.27
C HIS A 139 18.02 -6.84 -7.12
N LEU A 140 17.60 -5.98 -8.05
CA LEU A 140 17.76 -4.52 -7.91
C LEU A 140 17.14 -4.01 -6.60
N ILE A 141 15.91 -4.43 -6.27
CA ILE A 141 15.23 -4.02 -5.03
C ILE A 141 16.01 -4.48 -3.79
N LEU A 142 16.53 -5.71 -3.80
CA LEU A 142 17.37 -6.23 -2.72
C LEU A 142 18.69 -5.47 -2.58
N CYS A 143 19.34 -5.10 -3.68
CA CYS A 143 20.52 -4.26 -3.67
C CYS A 143 20.23 -2.87 -3.09
N LEU A 144 19.08 -2.26 -3.42
CA LEU A 144 18.65 -0.99 -2.84
C LEU A 144 18.37 -1.12 -1.34
N GLN A 145 17.73 -2.19 -0.91
CA GLN A 145 17.49 -2.48 0.51
C GLN A 145 18.84 -2.53 1.26
N GLU A 146 19.81 -3.25 0.75
CA GLU A 146 21.13 -3.38 1.36
C GLU A 146 21.88 -2.05 1.36
N LEU A 147 21.96 -1.35 0.23
CA LEU A 147 22.64 -0.06 0.09
C LEU A 147 22.10 0.96 1.09
N ILE A 148 20.78 1.14 1.11
CA ILE A 148 20.12 2.13 1.96
C ILE A 148 20.30 1.80 3.44
N SER A 149 20.20 0.52 3.81
CA SER A 149 20.37 0.09 5.20
C SER A 149 21.76 0.37 5.77
N LYS A 150 22.77 0.41 4.92
CA LYS A 150 24.18 0.66 5.27
C LYS A 150 24.58 2.14 5.21
N ASP A 151 23.74 3.02 4.66
CA ASP A 151 24.04 4.45 4.54
C ASP A 151 23.43 5.22 5.74
N PRO A 152 24.27 5.69 6.71
CA PRO A 152 23.78 6.37 7.90
C PRO A 152 23.19 7.76 7.63
N GLU A 153 23.44 8.35 6.46
CA GLU A 153 22.82 9.62 6.06
C GLU A 153 21.40 9.43 5.52
N VAL A 154 21.08 8.25 4.99
CA VAL A 154 19.81 7.96 4.31
C VAL A 154 18.90 7.06 5.14
N SER A 155 19.44 6.04 5.80
CA SER A 155 18.66 5.03 6.53
C SER A 155 17.71 5.58 7.60
N PRO A 156 17.93 6.73 8.24
CA PRO A 156 16.97 7.33 9.16
C PRO A 156 15.69 7.84 8.45
N TYR A 157 15.76 8.12 7.16
CA TYR A 157 14.69 8.77 6.39
C TYR A 157 14.04 7.88 5.34
N LEU A 158 14.76 6.87 4.85
CA LEU A 158 14.29 5.97 3.81
C LEU A 158 14.66 4.53 4.16
N LYS A 159 13.71 3.64 4.04
CA LYS A 159 13.89 2.20 4.16
C LYS A 159 13.24 1.50 2.97
N VAL A 160 13.92 0.49 2.44
CA VAL A 160 13.35 -0.43 1.44
C VAL A 160 13.25 -1.80 2.06
N VAL A 161 12.14 -2.47 1.81
CA VAL A 161 11.88 -3.82 2.28
C VAL A 161 11.31 -4.65 1.14
N MET A 162 11.90 -5.82 0.89
CA MET A 162 11.34 -6.85 0.04
C MET A 162 10.84 -7.98 0.95
N VAL A 163 9.52 -8.12 1.11
CA VAL A 163 8.96 -9.20 1.92
C VAL A 163 9.07 -10.54 1.20
N GLU A 164 9.43 -11.59 1.94
CA GLU A 164 9.55 -12.93 1.40
C GLU A 164 8.19 -13.58 1.19
N ASN A 165 8.12 -14.46 0.20
CA ASN A 165 7.00 -15.35 -0.06
C ASN A 165 5.62 -14.66 -0.02
N TYR A 166 5.48 -13.49 -0.66
CA TYR A 166 4.22 -12.77 -0.73
C TYR A 166 3.06 -13.71 -1.11
N ASN A 167 2.02 -13.73 -0.29
CA ASN A 167 0.82 -14.55 -0.44
C ASN A 167 -0.39 -13.85 0.19
N VAL A 168 -1.56 -14.49 0.15
CA VAL A 168 -2.80 -13.88 0.65
C VAL A 168 -2.77 -13.60 2.15
N THR A 169 -2.16 -14.46 2.94
CA THR A 169 -2.05 -14.28 4.41
C THR A 169 -1.21 -13.05 4.74
N LEU A 170 -0.08 -12.87 4.03
CA LEU A 170 0.75 -11.68 4.20
C LEU A 170 0.04 -10.42 3.66
N ALA A 171 -0.73 -10.54 2.58
CA ALA A 171 -1.54 -9.43 2.06
C ALA A 171 -2.56 -8.92 3.08
N GLU A 172 -3.20 -9.81 3.85
CA GLU A 172 -4.14 -9.46 4.91
C GLU A 172 -3.51 -8.65 6.05
N LYS A 173 -2.18 -8.68 6.19
CA LYS A 173 -1.42 -7.86 7.14
C LYS A 173 -0.89 -6.56 6.53
N LEU A 174 -0.42 -6.63 5.29
CA LEU A 174 0.16 -5.48 4.58
C LEU A 174 -0.89 -4.43 4.20
N ILE A 175 -2.07 -4.86 3.73
CA ILE A 175 -3.09 -3.97 3.20
C ILE A 175 -3.64 -3.00 4.25
N PRO A 176 -4.05 -3.44 5.47
CA PRO A 176 -4.53 -2.51 6.49
C PRO A 176 -3.46 -1.51 6.97
N ALA A 177 -2.20 -1.90 6.94
CA ALA A 177 -1.08 -1.08 7.42
C ALA A 177 -0.58 -0.03 6.42
N ALA A 178 -1.02 -0.06 5.17
CA ALA A 178 -0.53 0.83 4.13
C ALA A 178 -1.04 2.27 4.30
N ASP A 179 -0.15 3.24 4.11
CA ASP A 179 -0.49 4.65 3.93
C ASP A 179 -0.67 4.98 2.44
N ILE A 180 0.20 4.42 1.59
CA ILE A 180 0.20 4.63 0.14
C ILE A 180 0.23 3.27 -0.56
N HIS A 181 -0.47 3.17 -1.67
CA HIS A 181 -0.48 2.01 -2.56
C HIS A 181 -0.16 2.38 -4.00
N GLU A 182 0.75 1.62 -4.60
CA GLU A 182 1.22 1.80 -5.97
C GLU A 182 0.43 0.92 -6.96
N GLN A 183 -0.39 1.54 -7.81
CA GLN A 183 -1.12 0.91 -8.93
C GLN A 183 -0.72 1.58 -10.25
N ILE A 184 0.58 1.50 -10.54
CA ILE A 184 1.28 2.25 -11.58
C ILE A 184 1.56 1.44 -12.86
N SER A 185 0.72 0.48 -13.20
CA SER A 185 0.86 -0.32 -14.42
C SER A 185 0.88 0.56 -15.67
N LEU A 186 1.62 0.13 -16.69
CA LEU A 186 1.59 0.80 -17.98
C LEU A 186 0.17 0.80 -18.53
N ALA A 187 -0.32 1.96 -18.98
CA ALA A 187 -1.65 2.12 -19.52
C ALA A 187 -1.95 1.10 -20.62
N SER A 188 -3.19 0.60 -20.67
CA SER A 188 -3.69 -0.47 -21.53
C SER A 188 -3.18 -1.90 -21.21
N LYS A 189 -2.43 -2.11 -20.14
CA LYS A 189 -1.87 -3.42 -19.77
C LYS A 189 -2.53 -4.07 -18.55
N GLU A 190 -3.07 -3.30 -17.61
CA GLU A 190 -3.80 -3.82 -16.46
C GLU A 190 -5.30 -3.69 -16.71
N ALA A 191 -5.94 -4.76 -17.17
CA ALA A 191 -7.36 -4.75 -17.54
C ALA A 191 -8.31 -4.38 -16.40
N SER A 192 -7.94 -4.66 -15.16
CA SER A 192 -8.69 -4.30 -13.96
C SER A 192 -7.75 -3.87 -12.82
N GLY A 193 -6.99 -4.80 -12.26
CA GLY A 193 -6.42 -4.69 -10.93
C GLY A 193 -7.49 -4.97 -9.86
N THR A 194 -7.03 -5.43 -8.70
CA THR A 194 -7.90 -5.64 -7.52
C THR A 194 -7.24 -5.10 -6.25
N SER A 195 -5.91 -4.96 -6.23
CA SER A 195 -5.20 -4.43 -5.07
C SER A 195 -5.59 -2.98 -4.77
N ASN A 196 -5.77 -2.15 -5.79
CA ASN A 196 -6.24 -0.77 -5.65
C ASN A 196 -7.54 -0.68 -4.83
N MET A 197 -8.54 -1.52 -5.11
CA MET A 197 -9.80 -1.57 -4.35
C MET A 197 -9.57 -1.98 -2.90
N LYS A 198 -8.71 -2.99 -2.65
CA LYS A 198 -8.42 -3.49 -1.29
C LYS A 198 -7.75 -2.45 -0.42
N PHE A 199 -6.74 -1.78 -0.97
CA PHE A 199 -5.98 -0.77 -0.27
C PHE A 199 -6.82 0.47 0.03
N MET A 200 -7.58 0.98 -0.94
CA MET A 200 -8.47 2.13 -0.74
C MET A 200 -9.56 1.83 0.29
N LEU A 201 -10.13 0.60 0.28
CA LEU A 201 -11.10 0.16 1.29
C LEU A 201 -10.53 0.18 2.72
N ASN A 202 -9.21 0.04 2.86
CA ASN A 202 -8.48 0.12 4.13
C ASN A 202 -7.80 1.49 4.34
N GLY A 203 -8.22 2.52 3.63
CA GLY A 203 -7.80 3.90 3.85
C GLY A 203 -6.40 4.26 3.34
N ALA A 204 -5.81 3.47 2.43
CA ALA A 204 -4.57 3.85 1.77
C ALA A 204 -4.86 4.77 0.57
N LEU A 205 -4.02 5.81 0.41
CA LEU A 205 -4.02 6.64 -0.78
C LEU A 205 -3.48 5.84 -1.98
N ALA A 206 -4.16 5.91 -3.10
CA ALA A 206 -3.71 5.26 -4.32
C ALA A 206 -2.93 6.24 -5.22
N ILE A 207 -1.75 5.79 -5.66
CA ILE A 207 -1.00 6.42 -6.76
C ILE A 207 -1.11 5.47 -7.95
N GLY A 208 -1.55 5.97 -9.08
CA GLY A 208 -1.80 5.10 -10.21
C GLY A 208 -1.85 5.78 -11.57
N THR A 209 -2.09 4.97 -12.58
CA THR A 209 -2.35 5.40 -13.95
C THR A 209 -3.82 5.27 -14.29
N MET A 210 -4.28 6.01 -15.31
CA MET A 210 -5.66 5.94 -15.79
C MET A 210 -5.87 4.67 -16.61
N ASP A 211 -5.86 3.52 -15.91
CA ASP A 211 -6.02 2.18 -16.51
C ASP A 211 -6.78 1.24 -15.57
N GLY A 212 -7.44 0.25 -16.14
CA GLY A 212 -8.19 -0.76 -15.40
C GLY A 212 -9.22 -0.16 -14.44
N ALA A 213 -9.29 -0.70 -13.23
CA ALA A 213 -10.23 -0.24 -12.21
C ALA A 213 -9.93 1.15 -11.67
N ASN A 214 -8.71 1.70 -11.89
CA ASN A 214 -8.42 3.07 -11.49
C ASN A 214 -9.33 4.08 -12.19
N VAL A 215 -9.78 3.79 -13.42
CA VAL A 215 -10.73 4.64 -14.17
C VAL A 215 -12.05 4.79 -13.42
N GLU A 216 -12.65 3.68 -12.99
CA GLU A 216 -13.88 3.70 -12.19
C GLU A 216 -13.63 4.33 -10.81
N MET A 217 -12.55 3.96 -10.16
CA MET A 217 -12.22 4.50 -8.83
C MET A 217 -12.08 6.02 -8.88
N HIS A 218 -11.36 6.55 -9.88
CA HIS A 218 -11.22 7.98 -10.08
C HIS A 218 -12.58 8.68 -10.30
N GLN A 219 -13.47 8.07 -11.09
CA GLN A 219 -14.84 8.60 -11.32
C GLN A 219 -15.66 8.68 -10.02
N PHE A 220 -15.50 7.69 -9.12
CA PHE A 220 -16.25 7.65 -7.87
C PHE A 220 -15.66 8.54 -6.78
N VAL A 221 -14.34 8.63 -6.67
CA VAL A 221 -13.71 9.36 -5.55
C VAL A 221 -13.30 10.80 -5.91
N GLY A 222 -13.21 11.13 -7.20
CA GLY A 222 -12.77 12.44 -7.68
C GLY A 222 -11.27 12.68 -7.63
N ASP A 223 -10.82 13.76 -8.24
CA ASP A 223 -9.40 14.11 -8.42
C ASP A 223 -8.64 14.30 -7.11
N ASP A 224 -9.32 14.74 -6.06
CA ASP A 224 -8.69 15.06 -4.77
C ASP A 224 -8.37 13.81 -3.92
N ASN A 225 -8.88 12.63 -4.29
CA ASN A 225 -8.80 11.42 -3.47
C ASN A 225 -8.01 10.26 -4.10
N ILE A 226 -7.43 10.49 -5.26
CA ILE A 226 -6.54 9.54 -5.95
C ILE A 226 -5.51 10.31 -6.77
N TYR A 227 -4.25 9.88 -6.72
CA TYR A 227 -3.18 10.51 -7.50
C TYR A 227 -2.99 9.77 -8.82
N ILE A 228 -3.39 10.40 -9.93
CA ILE A 228 -3.27 9.82 -11.28
C ILE A 228 -2.16 10.54 -12.05
N PHE A 229 -1.35 9.77 -12.78
CA PHE A 229 -0.31 10.28 -13.66
C PHE A 229 -0.14 9.40 -14.92
N GLY A 230 0.41 9.97 -16.00
CA GLY A 230 0.79 9.30 -17.28
C GLY A 230 -0.29 9.29 -18.31
#